data_01dbe0444d79540fbc0274c94716cdd7
#
_entry.id   01dbe0444d79540fbc0274c94716cdd7
#
_cell.length_a   1.000
_cell.length_b   1.000
_cell.length_c   1.000
_cell.angle_alpha   90.00
_cell.angle_beta   90.00
_cell.angle_gamma   90.00
#
_symmetry.space_group_name_H-M   'P 1'
#
loop_
_entity.id
_entity.type
_entity.pdbx_description
1 polymer ?
#
loop_
_entity_poly.entity_id
_entity_poly.type
_entity_poly.pdbx_seq_one_letter_code
_entity_poly.pdbx_strand_id
1 'polypeptide(L)'
;ARLAGKDGNFLNGLADTGNAAIMGFSMGGYGAIITAGGGVTQAAVDLSWGGPHGTLGVHLSGSDSHNALTDSRIKTIIAFGPWGMERGFWDAETLKEVKIPSLFIAGSIDDVSGYEKGVRAIWQGAVSVDRSLLTFDNANHNAGAPMPAPREADKVDEELGFNLAEHYNDAVWDSVRMNNISQHFVTAWLGYHLKGDKAMSAYLDLAPNANDGVWAKEDDGSQKPEHTHWTGFQNRTAKGLHYEVLKAGE
;
A
#
# COMPACT_ATOMS: atom_id res chain seq x y z
N ALA A 1 8.81 -12.08 14.97
CA ALA A 1 8.57 -13.48 14.55
C ALA A 1 9.48 -14.46 15.29
N ARG A 2 10.80 -14.42 15.09
CA ARG A 2 11.75 -15.38 15.68
C ARG A 2 11.69 -15.47 17.21
N LEU A 3 11.45 -14.38 17.92
CA LEU A 3 11.28 -14.37 19.39
C LEU A 3 9.90 -14.86 19.81
N ALA A 4 8.86 -14.52 19.06
CA ALA A 4 7.49 -14.93 19.36
C ALA A 4 7.27 -16.45 19.27
N GLY A 5 8.03 -17.16 18.42
CA GLY A 5 7.97 -18.61 18.31
C GLY A 5 8.81 -19.39 19.32
N LYS A 6 9.47 -18.71 20.29
CA LYS A 6 10.27 -19.41 21.31
C LYS A 6 9.42 -19.84 22.50
N ASP A 7 9.78 -21.00 23.08
CA ASP A 7 9.19 -21.47 24.33
C ASP A 7 9.36 -20.43 25.44
N GLY A 8 8.30 -20.20 26.22
CA GLY A 8 8.25 -19.18 27.26
C GLY A 8 7.92 -17.78 26.78
N ASN A 9 7.82 -17.52 25.46
CA ASN A 9 7.29 -16.25 24.96
C ASN A 9 5.74 -16.26 25.00
N PHE A 10 5.12 -15.19 25.46
CA PHE A 10 3.65 -15.11 25.58
C PHE A 10 2.92 -15.19 24.23
N LEU A 11 3.62 -14.93 23.11
CA LEU A 11 3.08 -15.06 21.75
C LEU A 11 3.27 -16.47 21.16
N ASN A 12 3.98 -17.38 21.86
CA ASN A 12 4.20 -18.73 21.36
C ASN A 12 2.85 -19.46 21.23
N GLY A 13 2.59 -19.99 20.04
CA GLY A 13 1.31 -20.61 19.68
C GLY A 13 0.16 -19.64 19.36
N LEU A 14 0.33 -18.32 19.58
CA LEU A 14 -0.66 -17.30 19.24
C LEU A 14 -0.34 -16.59 17.91
N ALA A 15 0.94 -16.47 17.56
CA ALA A 15 1.38 -15.80 16.35
C ALA A 15 1.94 -16.81 15.35
N ASP A 16 1.44 -16.78 14.11
CA ASP A 16 2.06 -17.51 13.01
C ASP A 16 3.34 -16.78 12.59
N THR A 17 4.46 -17.26 13.10
CA THR A 17 5.79 -16.65 12.89
C THR A 17 6.38 -16.96 11.52
N GLY A 18 5.78 -17.88 10.78
CA GLY A 18 6.19 -18.29 9.42
C GLY A 18 5.44 -17.56 8.30
N ASN A 19 4.44 -16.75 8.64
CA ASN A 19 3.51 -16.18 7.67
C ASN A 19 3.19 -14.72 8.05
N ALA A 20 3.87 -13.78 7.43
CA ALA A 20 3.82 -12.37 7.77
C ALA A 20 3.63 -11.48 6.54
N ALA A 21 3.13 -10.27 6.75
CA ALA A 21 3.10 -9.19 5.78
C ALA A 21 3.87 -7.98 6.30
N ILE A 22 4.36 -7.16 5.39
CA ILE A 22 4.90 -5.82 5.71
C ILE A 22 3.92 -4.77 5.20
N MET A 23 3.61 -3.81 6.05
CA MET A 23 2.80 -2.65 5.70
C MET A 23 3.57 -1.39 6.03
N GLY A 24 3.58 -0.42 5.11
CA GLY A 24 4.30 0.82 5.32
C GLY A 24 3.72 2.01 4.55
N PHE A 25 3.84 3.19 5.15
CA PHE A 25 3.40 4.45 4.57
C PHE A 25 4.61 5.32 4.20
N SER A 26 4.58 5.96 3.03
CA SER A 26 5.62 6.89 2.55
C SER A 26 7.02 6.24 2.55
N MET A 27 7.94 6.67 3.40
CA MET A 27 9.24 6.01 3.62
C MET A 27 9.09 4.56 4.12
N GLY A 28 8.02 4.25 4.87
CA GLY A 28 7.68 2.86 5.23
C GLY A 28 7.21 2.06 4.01
N GLY A 29 6.54 2.69 3.06
CA GLY A 29 6.18 2.11 1.76
C GLY A 29 7.43 1.76 0.92
N TYR A 30 8.44 2.66 0.91
CA TYR A 30 9.76 2.34 0.38
C TYR A 30 10.33 1.07 1.04
N GLY A 31 10.34 1.02 2.38
CA GLY A 31 10.84 -0.15 3.12
C GLY A 31 10.07 -1.44 2.81
N ALA A 32 8.77 -1.36 2.54
CA ALA A 32 7.97 -2.51 2.12
C ALA A 32 8.43 -3.04 0.75
N ILE A 33 8.69 -2.16 -0.22
CA ILE A 33 9.18 -2.54 -1.56
C ILE A 33 10.56 -3.19 -1.47
N ILE A 34 11.48 -2.61 -0.67
CA ILE A 34 12.80 -3.20 -0.41
C ILE A 34 12.65 -4.62 0.16
N THR A 35 11.77 -4.80 1.14
CA THR A 35 11.53 -6.12 1.76
C THR A 35 10.94 -7.13 0.78
N ALA A 36 10.19 -6.64 -0.22
CA ALA A 36 9.63 -7.48 -1.29
C ALA A 36 10.65 -7.88 -2.37
N GLY A 37 11.87 -7.33 -2.31
CA GLY A 37 12.97 -7.62 -3.24
C GLY A 37 13.29 -6.49 -4.22
N GLY A 38 12.51 -5.40 -4.25
CA GLY A 38 12.75 -4.25 -5.12
C GLY A 38 13.91 -3.38 -4.64
N GLY A 39 15.15 -3.73 -4.98
CA GLY A 39 16.35 -2.98 -4.62
C GLY A 39 16.43 -1.62 -5.31
N VAL A 40 17.25 -0.71 -4.78
CA VAL A 40 17.43 0.62 -5.35
C VAL A 40 18.45 0.61 -6.51
N THR A 41 18.36 1.62 -7.38
CA THR A 41 19.32 1.85 -8.47
C THR A 41 20.68 2.35 -7.92
N GLN A 42 21.76 2.21 -8.72
CA GLN A 42 23.05 2.83 -8.40
C GLN A 42 22.93 4.36 -8.34
N ALA A 43 22.12 4.97 -9.22
CA ALA A 43 21.89 6.41 -9.22
C ALA A 43 21.30 6.90 -7.88
N ALA A 44 20.41 6.12 -7.26
CA ALA A 44 19.88 6.44 -5.94
C ALA A 44 20.95 6.35 -4.84
N VAL A 45 21.83 5.35 -4.91
CA VAL A 45 22.96 5.22 -3.97
C VAL A 45 23.90 6.41 -4.04
N ASP A 46 24.12 6.93 -5.24
CA ASP A 46 25.04 8.05 -5.52
C ASP A 46 24.43 9.44 -5.22
N LEU A 47 23.15 9.51 -4.87
CA LEU A 47 22.51 10.78 -4.49
C LEU A 47 23.18 11.39 -3.25
N SER A 48 23.66 12.61 -3.38
CA SER A 48 24.41 13.32 -2.31
C SER A 48 23.60 13.57 -1.02
N TRP A 49 22.29 13.56 -1.12
CA TRP A 49 21.37 13.76 0.01
C TRP A 49 20.57 12.50 0.40
N GLY A 50 20.66 11.43 -0.41
CA GLY A 50 19.70 10.30 -0.37
C GLY A 50 19.93 9.29 0.75
N GLY A 51 21.09 9.24 1.33
CA GLY A 51 21.36 8.31 2.43
C GLY A 51 22.51 8.82 3.29
N PRO A 52 22.28 9.07 4.59
CA PRO A 52 23.38 9.48 5.45
C PRO A 52 24.51 8.44 5.39
N HIS A 53 25.70 8.91 5.12
CA HIS A 53 26.93 8.09 5.10
C HIS A 53 26.92 6.93 4.09
N GLY A 54 26.22 7.05 2.96
CA GLY A 54 26.15 6.01 1.92
C GLY A 54 25.40 4.74 2.34
N THR A 55 24.61 4.81 3.40
CA THR A 55 23.88 3.63 3.93
C THR A 55 22.84 3.07 2.96
N LEU A 56 22.40 3.86 1.95
CA LEU A 56 21.48 3.37 0.93
C LEU A 56 22.09 2.26 0.06
N GLY A 57 23.41 2.16 -0.03
CA GLY A 57 24.12 1.09 -0.74
C GLY A 57 23.80 -0.33 -0.25
N VAL A 58 23.35 -0.49 1.00
CA VAL A 58 22.91 -1.78 1.52
C VAL A 58 21.66 -2.32 0.77
N HIS A 59 20.89 -1.44 0.14
CA HIS A 59 19.69 -1.75 -0.62
C HIS A 59 19.92 -1.76 -2.15
N LEU A 60 21.16 -1.66 -2.61
CA LEU A 60 21.48 -1.69 -4.04
C LEU A 60 20.99 -2.99 -4.67
N SER A 61 20.18 -2.88 -5.72
CA SER A 61 19.66 -4.03 -6.47
C SER A 61 20.79 -4.96 -6.94
N GLY A 62 20.58 -6.26 -6.80
CA GLY A 62 21.55 -7.30 -7.17
C GLY A 62 22.73 -7.46 -6.20
N SER A 63 22.89 -6.61 -5.18
CA SER A 63 23.97 -6.77 -4.21
C SER A 63 23.70 -7.91 -3.21
N ASP A 64 24.76 -8.52 -2.68
CA ASP A 64 24.65 -9.55 -1.65
C ASP A 64 23.94 -9.03 -0.39
N SER A 65 24.22 -7.76 -0.02
CA SER A 65 23.58 -7.11 1.13
C SER A 65 22.07 -6.97 0.95
N HIS A 66 21.60 -6.58 -0.23
CA HIS A 66 20.17 -6.47 -0.53
C HIS A 66 19.52 -7.86 -0.58
N ASN A 67 20.13 -8.81 -1.27
CA ASN A 67 19.62 -10.17 -1.38
C ASN A 67 19.47 -10.86 -0.01
N ALA A 68 20.38 -10.56 0.93
CA ALA A 68 20.31 -11.07 2.30
C ALA A 68 19.16 -10.49 3.15
N LEU A 69 18.52 -9.39 2.72
CA LEU A 69 17.37 -8.78 3.42
C LEU A 69 16.05 -9.51 3.16
N THR A 70 15.97 -10.30 2.09
CA THR A 70 14.75 -11.03 1.77
C THR A 70 14.45 -12.09 2.85
N ASP A 71 13.20 -12.14 3.29
CA ASP A 71 12.74 -13.09 4.30
C ASP A 71 11.54 -13.88 3.78
N SER A 72 11.72 -15.19 3.59
CA SER A 72 10.69 -16.09 3.04
C SER A 72 9.41 -16.17 3.88
N ARG A 73 9.43 -15.67 5.11
CA ARG A 73 8.25 -15.55 5.97
C ARG A 73 7.34 -14.39 5.56
N ILE A 74 7.87 -13.39 4.86
CA ILE A 74 7.08 -12.29 4.32
C ILE A 74 6.41 -12.78 3.04
N LYS A 75 5.09 -12.81 3.03
CA LYS A 75 4.28 -13.38 1.94
C LYS A 75 3.65 -12.32 1.05
N THR A 76 3.50 -11.11 1.54
CA THR A 76 2.90 -9.99 0.81
C THR A 76 3.29 -8.67 1.45
N ILE A 77 3.17 -7.59 0.68
CA ILE A 77 3.32 -6.23 1.18
C ILE A 77 2.07 -5.39 0.91
N ILE A 78 1.91 -4.35 1.73
CA ILE A 78 0.98 -3.25 1.49
C ILE A 78 1.77 -1.94 1.58
N ALA A 79 1.86 -1.22 0.47
CA ALA A 79 2.62 0.02 0.37
C ALA A 79 1.65 1.21 0.17
N PHE A 80 1.53 2.05 1.18
CA PHE A 80 0.73 3.28 1.12
C PHE A 80 1.61 4.43 0.68
N GLY A 81 1.26 5.09 -0.42
CA GLY A 81 1.99 6.24 -0.95
C GLY A 81 3.52 6.04 -0.96
N PRO A 82 4.07 4.91 -1.47
CA PRO A 82 5.49 4.62 -1.37
C PRO A 82 6.33 5.71 -2.01
N TRP A 83 7.24 6.29 -1.22
CA TRP A 83 8.11 7.38 -1.64
C TRP A 83 9.39 6.87 -2.28
N GLY A 84 9.89 7.56 -3.32
CA GLY A 84 11.22 7.34 -3.88
C GLY A 84 11.28 7.22 -5.39
N MET A 85 10.21 6.83 -6.10
CA MET A 85 10.22 6.63 -7.56
C MET A 85 10.64 7.90 -8.33
N GLU A 86 10.06 9.04 -8.01
CA GLU A 86 10.40 10.32 -8.65
C GLU A 86 11.81 10.82 -8.30
N ARG A 87 12.47 10.17 -7.35
CA ARG A 87 13.88 10.41 -7.00
C ARG A 87 14.83 9.42 -7.66
N GLY A 88 14.32 8.56 -8.56
CA GLY A 88 15.11 7.57 -9.26
C GLY A 88 15.54 6.37 -8.42
N PHE A 89 14.82 6.09 -7.31
CA PHE A 89 15.16 4.94 -6.45
C PHE A 89 14.95 3.62 -7.16
N TRP A 90 13.99 3.57 -8.08
CA TRP A 90 13.69 2.39 -8.88
C TRP A 90 13.60 2.73 -10.35
N ASP A 91 13.82 1.72 -11.16
CA ASP A 91 13.56 1.66 -12.59
C ASP A 91 12.85 0.34 -12.93
N ALA A 92 12.62 0.10 -14.21
CA ALA A 92 11.95 -1.12 -14.67
C ALA A 92 12.71 -2.39 -14.29
N GLU A 93 14.04 -2.36 -14.23
CA GLU A 93 14.84 -3.55 -13.91
C GLU A 93 14.78 -3.86 -12.41
N THR A 94 14.93 -2.85 -11.56
CA THR A 94 14.92 -3.03 -10.11
C THR A 94 13.51 -3.40 -9.58
N LEU A 95 12.44 -2.90 -10.21
CA LEU A 95 11.07 -3.27 -9.85
C LEU A 95 10.67 -4.70 -10.26
N LYS A 96 11.28 -5.27 -11.29
CA LYS A 96 11.12 -6.70 -11.63
C LYS A 96 11.60 -7.63 -10.51
N GLU A 97 12.41 -7.13 -9.60
CA GLU A 97 12.91 -7.89 -8.47
C GLU A 97 11.92 -7.99 -7.29
N VAL A 98 10.81 -7.30 -7.34
CA VAL A 98 9.69 -7.54 -6.42
C VAL A 98 9.16 -8.95 -6.65
N LYS A 99 9.19 -9.80 -5.60
CA LYS A 99 8.94 -11.25 -5.71
C LYS A 99 7.67 -11.74 -5.00
N ILE A 100 6.95 -10.88 -4.33
CA ILE A 100 5.77 -11.25 -3.54
C ILE A 100 4.57 -10.36 -3.89
N PRO A 101 3.33 -10.86 -3.84
CA PRO A 101 2.13 -10.11 -4.14
C PRO A 101 2.08 -8.78 -3.39
N SER A 102 1.68 -7.71 -4.07
CA SER A 102 1.80 -6.35 -3.56
C SER A 102 0.51 -5.56 -3.74
N LEU A 103 0.01 -4.97 -2.66
CA LEU A 103 -1.08 -4.00 -2.67
C LEU A 103 -0.49 -2.60 -2.51
N PHE A 104 -0.81 -1.72 -3.46
CA PHE A 104 -0.47 -0.30 -3.41
C PHE A 104 -1.72 0.52 -3.11
N ILE A 105 -1.60 1.57 -2.30
CA ILE A 105 -2.71 2.46 -1.95
C ILE A 105 -2.21 3.90 -2.07
N ALA A 106 -2.95 4.76 -2.77
CA ALA A 106 -2.52 6.15 -3.01
C ALA A 106 -3.71 7.10 -3.21
N GLY A 107 -3.47 8.39 -3.00
CA GLY A 107 -4.30 9.47 -3.49
C GLY A 107 -3.92 9.85 -4.93
N SER A 108 -4.90 10.17 -5.78
CA SER A 108 -4.64 10.45 -7.21
C SER A 108 -3.91 11.79 -7.46
N ILE A 109 -3.80 12.64 -6.44
CA ILE A 109 -3.06 13.90 -6.48
C ILE A 109 -1.97 13.96 -5.41
N ASP A 110 -1.38 12.80 -5.06
CA ASP A 110 -0.25 12.71 -4.12
C ASP A 110 0.89 13.60 -4.62
N ASP A 111 1.18 14.68 -3.89
CA ASP A 111 2.21 15.67 -4.22
C ASP A 111 3.55 15.43 -3.52
N VAL A 112 3.65 14.40 -2.68
CA VAL A 112 4.86 14.02 -1.94
C VAL A 112 5.56 12.84 -2.60
N SER A 113 4.84 11.75 -2.84
CA SER A 113 5.36 10.55 -3.50
C SER A 113 5.18 10.57 -5.02
N GLY A 114 4.29 11.44 -5.52
CA GLY A 114 3.79 11.47 -6.88
C GLY A 114 2.79 10.34 -7.15
N TYR A 115 1.76 10.59 -7.95
CA TYR A 115 0.84 9.53 -8.32
C TYR A 115 1.25 8.84 -9.61
N GLU A 116 1.16 9.52 -10.78
CA GLU A 116 1.43 8.90 -12.09
C GLU A 116 2.88 8.44 -12.25
N LYS A 117 3.85 9.31 -11.92
CA LYS A 117 5.29 9.04 -12.01
C LYS A 117 5.88 8.45 -10.74
N GLY A 118 5.08 8.33 -9.69
CA GLY A 118 5.42 7.79 -8.40
C GLY A 118 4.78 6.43 -8.16
N VAL A 119 3.72 6.39 -7.37
CA VAL A 119 3.08 5.14 -6.91
C VAL A 119 2.58 4.29 -8.07
N ARG A 120 1.94 4.90 -9.08
CA ARG A 120 1.41 4.18 -10.25
C ARG A 120 2.55 3.57 -11.08
N ALA A 121 3.65 4.29 -11.25
CA ALA A 121 4.83 3.78 -11.96
C ALA A 121 5.46 2.58 -11.22
N ILE A 122 5.51 2.60 -9.87
CA ILE A 122 5.98 1.45 -9.07
C ILE A 122 5.04 0.25 -9.29
N TRP A 123 3.74 0.46 -9.17
CA TRP A 123 2.74 -0.59 -9.39
C TRP A 123 2.85 -1.21 -10.78
N GLN A 124 2.98 -0.39 -11.82
CA GLN A 124 3.17 -0.87 -13.20
C GLN A 124 4.49 -1.64 -13.35
N GLY A 125 5.56 -1.16 -12.75
CA GLY A 125 6.91 -1.74 -12.90
C GLY A 125 7.13 -3.06 -12.14
N ALA A 126 6.35 -3.38 -11.11
CA ALA A 126 6.46 -4.62 -10.34
C ALA A 126 5.91 -5.85 -11.10
N VAL A 127 6.33 -6.02 -12.35
CA VAL A 127 5.74 -6.95 -13.35
C VAL A 127 5.87 -8.44 -12.99
N SER A 128 6.72 -8.80 -12.06
CA SER A 128 6.98 -10.21 -11.71
C SER A 128 5.93 -10.82 -10.79
N VAL A 129 4.97 -10.04 -10.29
CA VAL A 129 4.00 -10.48 -9.28
C VAL A 129 2.59 -9.99 -9.58
N ASP A 130 1.59 -10.68 -9.02
CA ASP A 130 0.22 -10.15 -8.94
C ASP A 130 0.22 -8.91 -8.05
N ARG A 131 -0.37 -7.83 -8.55
CA ARG A 131 -0.38 -6.55 -7.85
C ARG A 131 -1.66 -5.78 -8.06
N SER A 132 -2.08 -5.08 -7.01
CA SER A 132 -3.28 -4.23 -7.04
C SER A 132 -2.95 -2.81 -6.64
N LEU A 133 -3.71 -1.85 -7.18
CA LEU A 133 -3.65 -0.43 -6.84
C LEU A 133 -5.04 0.06 -6.43
N LEU A 134 -5.18 0.46 -5.17
CA LEU A 134 -6.34 1.20 -4.67
C LEU A 134 -6.03 2.70 -4.76
N THR A 135 -6.86 3.45 -5.46
CA THR A 135 -6.72 4.89 -5.60
C THR A 135 -7.92 5.62 -5.02
N PHE A 136 -7.65 6.65 -4.24
CA PHE A 136 -8.64 7.62 -3.76
C PHE A 136 -8.60 8.84 -4.67
N ASP A 137 -9.69 9.12 -5.40
CA ASP A 137 -9.77 10.25 -6.32
C ASP A 137 -9.64 11.58 -5.58
N ASN A 138 -8.79 12.46 -6.09
CA ASN A 138 -8.52 13.78 -5.53
C ASN A 138 -8.01 13.77 -4.07
N ALA A 139 -7.58 12.63 -3.56
CA ALA A 139 -6.86 12.57 -2.29
C ALA A 139 -5.38 12.87 -2.52
N ASN A 140 -4.74 13.44 -1.51
CA ASN A 140 -3.32 13.72 -1.49
C ASN A 140 -2.55 12.61 -0.74
N HIS A 141 -1.33 12.87 -0.36
CA HIS A 141 -0.41 11.94 0.29
C HIS A 141 -0.99 11.28 1.55
N ASN A 142 -1.81 12.02 2.30
CA ASN A 142 -2.42 11.52 3.54
C ASN A 142 -3.47 10.40 3.34
N ALA A 143 -3.83 10.06 2.11
CA ALA A 143 -4.56 8.82 1.83
C ALA A 143 -3.83 7.57 2.35
N GLY A 144 -2.50 7.64 2.51
CA GLY A 144 -1.67 6.57 3.05
C GLY A 144 -1.51 6.58 4.57
N ALA A 145 -1.92 7.65 5.25
CA ALA A 145 -1.83 7.79 6.70
C ALA A 145 -3.19 8.17 7.32
N PRO A 146 -4.21 7.34 7.16
CA PRO A 146 -5.57 7.68 7.54
C PRO A 146 -5.79 7.60 9.05
N MET A 147 -5.07 8.40 9.81
CA MET A 147 -5.24 8.56 11.25
C MET A 147 -5.82 9.95 11.54
N PRO A 148 -6.82 10.05 12.43
CA PRO A 148 -7.29 11.35 12.87
C PRO A 148 -6.16 12.14 13.52
N ALA A 149 -6.10 13.45 13.25
CA ALA A 149 -5.14 14.32 13.93
C ALA A 149 -5.35 14.26 15.46
N PRO A 150 -4.28 14.14 16.26
CA PRO A 150 -4.41 14.32 17.70
C PRO A 150 -4.83 15.76 17.99
N ARG A 151 -5.59 15.97 19.08
CA ARG A 151 -6.10 17.31 19.42
C ARG A 151 -4.99 18.33 19.63
N GLU A 152 -3.85 17.87 20.08
CA GLU A 152 -2.65 18.68 20.28
C GLU A 152 -2.03 19.22 18.99
N ALA A 153 -2.33 18.57 17.86
CA ALA A 153 -1.88 19.01 16.54
C ALA A 153 -2.79 20.10 15.93
N ASP A 154 -4.01 20.30 16.44
CA ASP A 154 -4.94 21.32 15.92
C ASP A 154 -4.57 22.72 16.42
N LYS A 155 -3.42 23.19 15.97
CA LYS A 155 -2.89 24.52 16.23
C LYS A 155 -1.91 24.92 15.14
N VAL A 156 -1.85 26.22 14.87
CA VAL A 156 -0.78 26.77 14.04
C VAL A 156 0.52 26.75 14.83
N ASP A 157 1.55 26.15 14.27
CA ASP A 157 2.91 26.23 14.78
C ASP A 157 3.54 27.56 14.33
N GLU A 158 4.02 28.38 15.25
CA GLU A 158 4.55 29.73 14.94
C GLU A 158 5.86 29.66 14.15
N GLU A 159 6.67 28.62 14.33
CA GLU A 159 7.95 28.45 13.64
C GLU A 159 7.74 27.91 12.23
N LEU A 160 6.83 26.94 12.06
CA LEU A 160 6.54 26.30 10.78
C LEU A 160 5.53 27.09 9.93
N GLY A 161 4.68 27.91 10.55
CA GLY A 161 3.72 28.78 9.87
C GLY A 161 2.47 28.08 9.34
N PHE A 162 2.19 26.83 9.73
CA PHE A 162 0.99 26.09 9.33
C PHE A 162 0.39 25.28 10.48
N ASN A 163 -0.86 24.83 10.32
CA ASN A 163 -1.53 23.99 11.31
C ASN A 163 -1.00 22.55 11.23
N LEU A 164 -0.43 22.06 12.32
CA LEU A 164 0.15 20.72 12.37
C LEU A 164 -0.85 19.59 12.04
N ALA A 165 -2.16 19.81 12.23
CA ALA A 165 -3.20 18.87 11.83
C ALA A 165 -3.23 18.63 10.31
N GLU A 166 -2.68 19.53 9.49
CA GLU A 166 -2.59 19.35 8.04
C GLU A 166 -1.76 18.13 7.63
N HIS A 167 -0.83 17.68 8.48
CA HIS A 167 -0.08 16.44 8.28
C HIS A 167 -0.94 15.16 8.36
N TYR A 168 -2.16 15.26 8.90
CA TYR A 168 -3.06 14.12 9.10
C TYR A 168 -4.30 14.19 8.21
N ASN A 169 -4.67 15.41 7.80
CA ASN A 169 -5.90 15.65 7.08
C ASN A 169 -5.68 15.52 5.56
N ASP A 170 -6.76 15.25 4.87
CA ASP A 170 -6.86 15.37 3.42
C ASP A 170 -7.88 16.47 3.09
N ALA A 171 -7.65 17.22 2.01
CA ALA A 171 -8.50 18.34 1.63
C ALA A 171 -9.89 17.90 1.13
N VAL A 172 -10.01 16.65 0.64
CA VAL A 172 -11.23 16.12 0.00
C VAL A 172 -11.85 15.00 0.82
N TRP A 173 -11.01 14.15 1.42
CA TRP A 173 -11.44 12.93 2.07
C TRP A 173 -11.36 13.02 3.59
N ASP A 174 -12.40 12.51 4.25
CA ASP A 174 -12.39 12.30 5.69
C ASP A 174 -11.43 11.17 6.07
N SER A 175 -10.53 11.43 7.04
CA SER A 175 -9.48 10.49 7.46
C SER A 175 -10.04 9.18 8.02
N VAL A 176 -11.16 9.23 8.75
CA VAL A 176 -11.81 8.02 9.31
C VAL A 176 -12.38 7.18 8.19
N ARG A 177 -13.00 7.81 7.20
CA ARG A 177 -13.54 7.12 6.01
C ARG A 177 -12.44 6.48 5.20
N MET A 178 -11.32 7.17 4.92
CA MET A 178 -10.16 6.60 4.22
C MET A 178 -9.59 5.41 4.98
N ASN A 179 -9.46 5.52 6.31
CA ASN A 179 -9.00 4.43 7.15
C ASN A 179 -9.91 3.20 7.05
N ASN A 180 -11.22 3.37 7.14
CA ASN A 180 -12.19 2.27 7.05
C ASN A 180 -12.13 1.59 5.68
N ILE A 181 -12.00 2.35 4.60
CA ILE A 181 -11.83 1.82 3.24
C ILE A 181 -10.51 1.04 3.14
N SER A 182 -9.42 1.63 3.61
CA SER A 182 -8.11 0.96 3.62
C SER A 182 -8.14 -0.34 4.43
N GLN A 183 -8.77 -0.35 5.60
CA GLN A 183 -8.94 -1.57 6.41
C GLN A 183 -9.75 -2.65 5.68
N HIS A 184 -10.79 -2.26 4.94
CA HIS A 184 -11.57 -3.20 4.12
C HIS A 184 -10.67 -3.94 3.13
N PHE A 185 -9.90 -3.20 2.31
CA PHE A 185 -9.03 -3.80 1.29
C PHE A 185 -7.85 -4.56 1.91
N VAL A 186 -7.21 -4.00 2.93
CA VAL A 186 -6.10 -4.66 3.64
C VAL A 186 -6.57 -5.96 4.28
N THR A 187 -7.75 -5.98 4.89
CA THR A 187 -8.32 -7.21 5.49
C THR A 187 -8.57 -8.27 4.44
N ALA A 188 -9.19 -7.91 3.32
CA ALA A 188 -9.43 -8.84 2.21
C ALA A 188 -8.11 -9.36 1.62
N TRP A 189 -7.14 -8.47 1.39
CA TRP A 189 -5.82 -8.80 0.86
C TRP A 189 -5.06 -9.77 1.76
N LEU A 190 -4.97 -9.48 3.06
CA LEU A 190 -4.32 -10.34 4.04
C LEU A 190 -5.06 -11.67 4.22
N GLY A 191 -6.39 -11.65 4.23
CA GLY A 191 -7.21 -12.87 4.25
C GLY A 191 -6.89 -13.79 3.07
N TYR A 192 -6.81 -13.23 1.86
CA TYR A 192 -6.50 -13.97 0.65
C TYR A 192 -5.05 -14.48 0.63
N HIS A 193 -4.05 -13.62 0.90
CA HIS A 193 -2.65 -13.94 0.71
C HIS A 193 -1.97 -14.61 1.93
N LEU A 194 -2.39 -14.32 3.16
CA LEU A 194 -1.81 -14.94 4.35
C LEU A 194 -2.61 -16.14 4.86
N LYS A 195 -3.95 -16.04 4.85
CA LYS A 195 -4.80 -17.11 5.36
C LYS A 195 -5.24 -18.11 4.27
N GLY A 196 -5.02 -17.77 3.00
CA GLY A 196 -5.49 -18.58 1.87
C GLY A 196 -7.01 -18.62 1.73
N ASP A 197 -7.72 -17.68 2.36
CA ASP A 197 -9.17 -17.57 2.29
C ASP A 197 -9.62 -17.07 0.92
N LYS A 198 -10.02 -18.00 0.06
CA LYS A 198 -10.45 -17.71 -1.32
C LYS A 198 -11.74 -16.89 -1.38
N ALA A 199 -12.58 -16.91 -0.35
CA ALA A 199 -13.79 -16.08 -0.33
C ALA A 199 -13.47 -14.58 -0.33
N MET A 200 -12.28 -14.19 0.14
CA MET A 200 -11.82 -12.79 0.13
C MET A 200 -11.65 -12.23 -1.30
N SER A 201 -11.54 -13.07 -2.33
CA SER A 201 -11.50 -12.61 -3.72
C SER A 201 -12.72 -11.80 -4.12
N ALA A 202 -13.89 -12.06 -3.54
CA ALA A 202 -15.10 -11.29 -3.80
C ALA A 202 -14.99 -9.78 -3.47
N TYR A 203 -14.03 -9.40 -2.64
CA TYR A 203 -13.72 -8.01 -2.26
C TYR A 203 -12.54 -7.43 -3.04
N LEU A 204 -11.90 -8.22 -3.90
CA LEU A 204 -10.71 -7.86 -4.68
C LEU A 204 -10.92 -8.03 -6.19
N ASP A 205 -11.94 -8.76 -6.61
CA ASP A 205 -12.35 -8.92 -8.01
C ASP A 205 -13.49 -7.93 -8.29
N LEU A 206 -13.12 -6.68 -8.56
CA LEU A 206 -14.03 -5.53 -8.64
C LEU A 206 -13.92 -4.84 -9.99
N ALA A 207 -15.00 -4.15 -10.41
CA ALA A 207 -14.93 -3.22 -11.53
C ALA A 207 -13.87 -2.15 -11.23
N PRO A 208 -12.95 -1.82 -12.17
CA PRO A 208 -11.82 -0.93 -11.89
C PRO A 208 -12.21 0.46 -11.36
N ASN A 209 -13.33 1.01 -11.83
CA ASN A 209 -13.84 2.29 -11.37
C ASN A 209 -15.15 2.08 -10.59
N ALA A 210 -15.16 2.39 -9.32
CA ALA A 210 -16.35 2.26 -8.48
C ALA A 210 -17.52 3.17 -8.91
N ASN A 211 -17.24 4.22 -9.69
CA ASN A 211 -18.28 5.09 -10.23
C ASN A 211 -19.14 4.39 -11.30
N ASP A 212 -18.59 3.37 -11.96
CA ASP A 212 -19.30 2.59 -13.00
C ASP A 212 -20.14 1.45 -12.40
N GLY A 213 -19.98 1.20 -11.08
CA GLY A 213 -20.72 0.15 -10.40
C GLY A 213 -22.23 0.40 -10.35
N VAL A 214 -23.01 -0.61 -10.76
CA VAL A 214 -24.48 -0.61 -10.77
C VAL A 214 -25.00 -1.22 -9.48
N TRP A 215 -25.81 -0.47 -8.74
CA TRP A 215 -26.55 -0.98 -7.59
C TRP A 215 -27.91 -1.47 -8.03
N ALA A 216 -28.06 -2.78 -8.20
CA ALA A 216 -29.30 -3.42 -8.57
C ALA A 216 -29.63 -4.57 -7.61
N LYS A 217 -30.72 -4.41 -6.82
CA LYS A 217 -31.18 -5.41 -5.86
C LYS A 217 -32.68 -5.63 -6.00
N GLU A 218 -33.13 -6.82 -5.61
CA GLU A 218 -34.53 -7.14 -5.41
C GLU A 218 -35.04 -6.57 -4.08
N ASP A 219 -36.35 -6.62 -3.87
CA ASP A 219 -36.97 -6.11 -2.64
C ASP A 219 -36.54 -6.88 -1.37
N ASP A 220 -36.15 -8.15 -1.53
CA ASP A 220 -35.61 -8.99 -0.45
C ASP A 220 -34.12 -8.75 -0.16
N GLY A 221 -33.47 -7.84 -0.94
CA GLY A 221 -32.05 -7.49 -0.80
C GLY A 221 -31.09 -8.38 -1.60
N SER A 222 -31.56 -9.41 -2.30
CA SER A 222 -30.73 -10.22 -3.19
C SER A 222 -30.23 -9.39 -4.38
N GLN A 223 -29.08 -9.77 -4.93
CA GLN A 223 -28.48 -9.06 -6.07
C GLN A 223 -29.13 -9.50 -7.37
N LYS A 224 -29.48 -8.53 -8.24
CA LYS A 224 -29.87 -8.77 -9.62
C LYS A 224 -28.66 -9.12 -10.50
N PRO A 225 -28.84 -9.78 -11.66
CA PRO A 225 -27.73 -10.12 -12.54
C PRO A 225 -26.87 -8.92 -12.98
N GLU A 226 -27.46 -7.74 -13.12
CA GLU A 226 -26.78 -6.51 -13.49
C GLU A 226 -26.07 -5.80 -12.32
N HIS A 227 -26.11 -6.36 -11.10
CA HIS A 227 -25.46 -5.78 -9.92
C HIS A 227 -23.93 -5.92 -10.07
N THR A 228 -23.24 -4.78 -10.25
CA THR A 228 -21.78 -4.70 -10.34
C THR A 228 -21.18 -3.73 -9.33
N HIS A 229 -21.97 -3.25 -8.37
CA HIS A 229 -21.47 -2.41 -7.28
C HIS A 229 -20.48 -3.19 -6.40
N TRP A 230 -19.45 -2.52 -5.94
CA TRP A 230 -18.38 -3.16 -5.17
C TRP A 230 -18.89 -3.89 -3.92
N THR A 231 -18.49 -5.13 -3.78
CA THR A 231 -18.82 -5.97 -2.63
C THR A 231 -18.30 -5.34 -1.32
N GLY A 232 -19.16 -5.32 -0.30
CA GLY A 232 -18.83 -4.72 1.00
C GLY A 232 -19.15 -3.24 1.14
N PHE A 233 -19.52 -2.57 0.03
CA PHE A 233 -19.89 -1.16 0.04
C PHE A 233 -21.41 -0.97 -0.06
N GLN A 234 -21.96 -0.08 0.75
CA GLN A 234 -23.35 0.37 0.61
C GLN A 234 -23.50 1.21 -0.67
N ASN A 235 -24.75 1.32 -1.15
CA ASN A 235 -25.02 2.14 -2.33
C ASN A 235 -24.39 3.53 -2.19
N ARG A 236 -23.67 3.99 -3.23
CA ARG A 236 -22.95 5.27 -3.34
C ARG A 236 -21.70 5.40 -2.46
N THR A 237 -21.40 4.46 -1.55
CA THR A 237 -20.28 4.65 -0.60
C THR A 237 -18.91 4.31 -1.16
N ALA A 238 -18.82 3.69 -2.34
CA ALA A 238 -17.56 3.43 -3.05
C ALA A 238 -17.15 4.55 -4.03
N LYS A 239 -18.00 5.59 -4.21
CA LYS A 239 -17.74 6.65 -5.19
C LYS A 239 -16.40 7.36 -4.93
N GLY A 240 -15.64 7.61 -6.03
CA GLY A 240 -14.32 8.22 -5.98
C GLY A 240 -13.19 7.22 -5.67
N LEU A 241 -13.45 5.93 -5.83
CA LEU A 241 -12.43 4.89 -5.67
C LEU A 241 -12.15 4.19 -6.99
N HIS A 242 -10.88 3.83 -7.21
CA HIS A 242 -10.45 2.91 -8.26
C HIS A 242 -9.71 1.73 -7.66
N TYR A 243 -9.92 0.54 -8.21
CA TYR A 243 -9.18 -0.66 -7.84
C TYR A 243 -8.73 -1.39 -9.10
N GLU A 244 -7.45 -1.31 -9.37
CA GLU A 244 -6.85 -1.87 -10.58
C GLU A 244 -5.98 -3.08 -10.22
N VAL A 245 -6.01 -4.09 -11.07
CA VAL A 245 -5.26 -5.34 -10.85
C VAL A 245 -4.44 -5.63 -12.10
N LEU A 246 -3.17 -5.95 -11.90
CA LEU A 246 -2.30 -6.51 -12.92
C LEU A 246 -1.77 -7.87 -12.45
N LYS A 247 -1.69 -8.81 -13.37
CA LYS A 247 -1.13 -10.13 -13.11
C LYS A 247 0.38 -10.17 -13.36
N ALA A 248 1.04 -11.18 -12.81
CA ALA A 248 2.43 -11.41 -13.13
C ALA A 248 2.60 -11.58 -14.65
N GLY A 249 3.54 -10.81 -15.21
CA GLY A 249 3.84 -10.79 -16.66
C GLY A 249 3.10 -9.70 -17.44
N GLU A 250 2.19 -8.94 -16.82
CA GLU A 250 1.50 -7.80 -17.45
C GLU A 250 2.25 -6.48 -17.20
#